data_da9ea43723863573b9cddd6acc8b6dc4
#
_entry.id   da9ea43723863573b9cddd6acc8b6dc4
#
_cell.length_a   1.000
_cell.length_b   1.000
_cell.length_c   1.000
_cell.angle_alpha   90.00
_cell.angle_beta   90.00
_cell.angle_gamma   90.00
#
_symmetry.space_group_name_H-M   'P 1'
#
loop_
_entity.id
_entity.type
_entity.pdbx_description
1 polymer ?
#
loop_
_entity_poly.entity_id
_entity_poly.type
_entity_poly.pdbx_seq_one_letter_code
_entity_poly.pdbx_strand_id
1 'polypeptide(L)'
;MSDPTPLLEVIAVDADDARAAVAGGADRLELVSAMEHAGFDPSVETFEAVRAAVDVPLRVMIRRRAGFSAGGVQGVAELVHAAEALRRAGAEEFVLGWLDTDGTVDTEAVRAVLDALGGAKWTFHKAIDAAADRVAVYDAVRRMPGLDTVLTSGGFAASGDGVEVLREEAEREREVGGPRVLVGGGLTVEALPGLRAAGLDAFHVGTAVRADGTWDSPVDGEKVAMWRKLLS
;
A
#
# COMPACT_ATOMS: atom_id res chain seq x y z
N MET A 1 -20.58 -12.89 16.77
CA MET A 1 -19.67 -13.12 15.65
C MET A 1 -18.36 -12.46 16.05
N SER A 2 -17.25 -13.21 16.06
CA SER A 2 -15.94 -12.59 16.31
C SER A 2 -15.64 -11.60 15.18
N ASP A 3 -15.18 -10.39 15.53
CA ASP A 3 -14.71 -9.44 14.54
C ASP A 3 -13.61 -10.11 13.68
N PRO A 4 -13.58 -9.84 12.37
CA PRO A 4 -12.53 -10.37 11.53
C PRO A 4 -11.16 -9.89 12.03
N THR A 5 -10.19 -10.79 12.00
CA THR A 5 -8.81 -10.44 12.38
C THR A 5 -8.31 -9.28 11.51
N PRO A 6 -7.77 -8.21 12.10
CA PRO A 6 -7.25 -7.10 11.33
C PRO A 6 -6.11 -7.51 10.39
N LEU A 7 -6.08 -6.89 9.21
CA LEU A 7 -5.02 -7.08 8.22
C LEU A 7 -3.71 -6.43 8.71
N LEU A 8 -2.62 -7.18 8.68
CA LEU A 8 -1.26 -6.68 8.83
C LEU A 8 -0.53 -6.80 7.49
N GLU A 9 -0.27 -5.69 6.85
CA GLU A 9 0.57 -5.61 5.65
C GLU A 9 1.96 -5.09 6.01
N VAL A 10 2.99 -5.77 5.51
CA VAL A 10 4.41 -5.44 5.78
C VAL A 10 5.11 -5.11 4.46
N ILE A 11 5.93 -4.04 4.46
CA ILE A 11 6.79 -3.71 3.31
C ILE A 11 7.99 -4.65 3.30
N ALA A 12 8.21 -5.31 2.16
CA ALA A 12 9.39 -6.10 1.86
C ALA A 12 10.13 -5.54 0.64
N VAL A 13 11.45 -5.60 0.65
CA VAL A 13 12.29 -5.16 -0.47
C VAL A 13 13.00 -6.33 -1.16
N ASP A 14 13.03 -7.49 -0.51
CA ASP A 14 13.64 -8.73 -1.01
C ASP A 14 12.98 -9.98 -0.40
N ALA A 15 13.50 -11.16 -0.76
CA ALA A 15 12.99 -12.44 -0.31
C ALA A 15 13.26 -12.74 1.18
N ASP A 16 14.31 -12.17 1.77
CA ASP A 16 14.64 -12.38 3.18
C ASP A 16 13.70 -11.55 4.06
N ASP A 17 13.44 -10.29 3.70
CA ASP A 17 12.39 -9.47 4.29
C ASP A 17 11.02 -10.18 4.24
N ALA A 18 10.67 -10.73 3.07
CA ALA A 18 9.40 -11.42 2.87
C ALA A 18 9.25 -12.65 3.78
N ARG A 19 10.30 -13.49 3.88
CA ARG A 19 10.30 -14.65 4.79
C ARG A 19 10.14 -14.24 6.24
N ALA A 20 10.90 -13.22 6.68
CA ALA A 20 10.84 -12.73 8.06
C ALA A 20 9.45 -12.16 8.40
N ALA A 21 8.87 -11.38 7.48
CA ALA A 21 7.53 -10.81 7.66
C ALA A 21 6.45 -11.90 7.78
N VAL A 22 6.48 -12.90 6.88
CA VAL A 22 5.50 -14.01 6.90
C VAL A 22 5.68 -14.89 8.14
N ALA A 23 6.91 -15.21 8.52
CA ALA A 23 7.20 -15.96 9.75
C ALA A 23 6.69 -15.22 10.99
N GLY A 24 6.70 -13.89 10.99
CA GLY A 24 6.15 -13.05 12.06
C GLY A 24 4.62 -12.88 12.00
N GLY A 25 3.95 -13.39 10.97
CA GLY A 25 2.48 -13.37 10.87
C GLY A 25 1.90 -12.20 10.06
N ALA A 26 2.64 -11.66 9.10
CA ALA A 26 2.09 -10.75 8.09
C ALA A 26 1.04 -11.49 7.25
N ASP A 27 -0.11 -10.85 7.03
CA ASP A 27 -1.20 -11.40 6.20
C ASP A 27 -1.00 -11.09 4.71
N ARG A 28 -0.32 -9.98 4.40
CA ARG A 28 -0.04 -9.48 3.05
C ARG A 28 1.30 -8.76 3.04
N LEU A 29 1.97 -8.76 1.91
CA LEU A 29 3.19 -7.98 1.69
C LEU A 29 2.97 -6.92 0.63
N GLU A 30 3.63 -5.75 0.81
CA GLU A 30 3.88 -4.80 -0.26
C GLU A 30 5.33 -4.94 -0.71
N LEU A 31 5.55 -5.27 -1.99
CA LEU A 31 6.88 -5.37 -2.57
C LEU A 31 7.26 -4.08 -3.27
N VAL A 32 8.36 -3.49 -2.82
CA VAL A 32 8.90 -2.23 -3.32
C VAL A 32 10.41 -2.33 -3.53
N SER A 33 10.97 -1.36 -4.24
CA SER A 33 12.41 -1.09 -4.30
C SER A 33 12.69 0.39 -3.97
N ALA A 34 13.96 0.80 -3.90
CA ALA A 34 14.37 2.20 -3.82
C ALA A 34 13.62 3.01 -2.74
N MET A 35 13.65 2.53 -1.49
CA MET A 35 12.95 3.17 -0.36
C MET A 35 13.47 4.57 -0.01
N GLU A 36 14.68 4.94 -0.43
CA GLU A 36 15.20 6.30 -0.40
C GLU A 36 14.35 7.30 -1.23
N HIS A 37 13.54 6.78 -2.15
CA HIS A 37 12.57 7.53 -2.96
C HIS A 37 11.11 7.22 -2.56
N ALA A 38 10.89 6.66 -1.38
CA ALA A 38 9.59 6.24 -0.86
C ALA A 38 8.91 5.15 -1.72
N GLY A 39 9.72 4.23 -2.29
CA GLY A 39 9.27 3.03 -2.98
C GLY A 39 9.04 3.20 -4.49
N PHE A 40 9.80 2.43 -5.28
CA PHE A 40 9.60 2.25 -6.73
C PHE A 40 9.18 0.81 -7.04
N ASP A 41 8.85 0.53 -8.31
CA ASP A 41 8.60 -0.83 -8.78
C ASP A 41 9.85 -1.71 -8.60
N PRO A 42 9.67 -2.97 -8.14
CA PRO A 42 10.76 -3.94 -8.08
C PRO A 42 11.14 -4.42 -9.48
N SER A 43 12.32 -5.02 -9.62
CA SER A 43 12.64 -5.78 -10.83
C SER A 43 11.82 -7.07 -10.91
N VAL A 44 11.69 -7.63 -12.10
CA VAL A 44 11.05 -8.93 -12.31
C VAL A 44 11.77 -10.02 -11.52
N GLU A 45 13.11 -10.01 -11.49
CA GLU A 45 13.92 -10.97 -10.73
C GLU A 45 13.65 -10.89 -9.23
N THR A 46 13.51 -9.66 -8.69
CA THR A 46 13.17 -9.47 -7.28
C THR A 46 11.76 -10.00 -6.98
N PHE A 47 10.79 -9.71 -7.86
CA PHE A 47 9.43 -10.24 -7.72
C PHE A 47 9.41 -11.78 -7.73
N GLU A 48 10.07 -12.40 -8.69
CA GLU A 48 10.15 -13.87 -8.82
C GLU A 48 10.81 -14.51 -7.59
N ALA A 49 11.89 -13.92 -7.09
CA ALA A 49 12.58 -14.39 -5.88
C ALA A 49 11.67 -14.31 -4.64
N VAL A 50 10.93 -13.20 -4.47
CA VAL A 50 9.99 -13.03 -3.37
C VAL A 50 8.80 -13.99 -3.52
N ARG A 51 8.22 -14.11 -4.72
CA ARG A 51 7.08 -15.00 -4.95
C ARG A 51 7.45 -16.47 -4.71
N ALA A 52 8.67 -16.88 -5.07
CA ALA A 52 9.16 -18.23 -4.76
C ALA A 52 9.42 -18.48 -3.27
N ALA A 53 9.58 -17.43 -2.46
CA ALA A 53 9.89 -17.52 -1.04
C ALA A 53 8.67 -17.59 -0.11
N VAL A 54 7.51 -17.08 -0.55
CA VAL A 54 6.30 -16.94 0.30
C VAL A 54 5.02 -17.14 -0.50
N ASP A 55 3.91 -17.54 0.16
CA ASP A 55 2.62 -17.82 -0.48
C ASP A 55 1.52 -16.78 -0.15
N VAL A 56 1.79 -15.82 0.75
CA VAL A 56 0.79 -14.78 1.10
C VAL A 56 0.50 -13.86 -0.09
N PRO A 57 -0.63 -13.14 -0.10
CA PRO A 57 -0.90 -12.10 -1.09
C PRO A 57 0.25 -11.09 -1.16
N LEU A 58 0.65 -10.74 -2.38
CA LEU A 58 1.79 -9.86 -2.64
C LEU A 58 1.33 -8.70 -3.52
N ARG A 59 1.33 -7.49 -2.96
CA ARG A 59 1.05 -6.25 -3.67
C ARG A 59 2.33 -5.65 -4.21
N VAL A 60 2.40 -5.47 -5.52
CA VAL A 60 3.61 -5.02 -6.21
C VAL A 60 3.47 -3.55 -6.59
N MET A 61 4.40 -2.72 -6.14
CA MET A 61 4.42 -1.30 -6.47
C MET A 61 4.63 -1.07 -7.97
N ILE A 62 3.85 -0.15 -8.53
CA ILE A 62 4.06 0.42 -9.87
C ILE A 62 4.29 1.93 -9.71
N ARG A 63 5.55 2.33 -9.63
CA ARG A 63 5.96 3.72 -9.47
C ARG A 63 7.43 3.89 -9.85
N ARG A 64 7.76 4.88 -10.68
CA ARG A 64 9.11 5.07 -11.25
C ARG A 64 9.73 6.44 -10.99
N ARG A 65 9.00 7.33 -10.33
CA ARG A 65 9.46 8.69 -10.04
C ARG A 65 9.14 9.09 -8.62
N ALA A 66 9.99 9.92 -8.02
CA ALA A 66 9.69 10.58 -6.77
C ALA A 66 8.46 11.52 -6.93
N GLY A 67 7.74 11.75 -5.84
CA GLY A 67 6.46 12.46 -5.87
C GLY A 67 5.33 11.61 -6.47
N PHE A 68 4.24 12.23 -6.88
CA PHE A 68 3.03 11.53 -7.31
C PHE A 68 2.63 11.83 -8.77
N SER A 69 3.50 12.42 -9.59
CA SER A 69 3.27 12.59 -11.02
C SER A 69 3.55 11.30 -11.78
N ALA A 70 2.70 10.94 -12.73
CA ALA A 70 2.95 9.84 -13.67
C ALA A 70 4.08 10.14 -14.67
N GLY A 71 4.48 11.42 -14.83
CA GLY A 71 5.57 11.83 -15.73
C GLY A 71 5.13 12.06 -17.18
N GLY A 72 3.85 12.39 -17.39
CA GLY A 72 3.29 12.65 -18.73
C GLY A 72 3.27 11.40 -19.62
N VAL A 73 3.10 11.57 -20.90
CA VAL A 73 2.91 10.45 -21.87
C VAL A 73 4.06 9.43 -21.82
N GLN A 74 5.31 9.90 -21.77
CA GLN A 74 6.46 8.98 -21.69
C GLN A 74 6.48 8.23 -20.36
N GLY A 75 6.23 8.91 -19.23
CA GLY A 75 6.16 8.28 -17.92
C GLY A 75 5.08 7.22 -17.83
N VAL A 76 3.88 7.50 -18.36
CA VAL A 76 2.78 6.53 -18.44
C VAL A 76 3.18 5.31 -19.27
N ALA A 77 3.84 5.49 -20.42
CA ALA A 77 4.32 4.36 -21.22
C ALA A 77 5.34 3.48 -20.47
N GLU A 78 6.24 4.09 -19.68
CA GLU A 78 7.19 3.37 -18.82
C GLU A 78 6.50 2.59 -17.71
N LEU A 79 5.45 3.17 -17.09
CA LEU A 79 4.64 2.52 -16.05
C LEU A 79 3.85 1.33 -16.61
N VAL A 80 3.22 1.50 -17.77
CA VAL A 80 2.50 0.42 -18.48
C VAL A 80 3.45 -0.74 -18.81
N HIS A 81 4.65 -0.44 -19.33
CA HIS A 81 5.64 -1.47 -19.64
C HIS A 81 6.07 -2.27 -18.39
N ALA A 82 6.32 -1.57 -17.25
CA ALA A 82 6.65 -2.22 -15.99
C ALA A 82 5.51 -3.10 -15.47
N ALA A 83 4.28 -2.57 -15.49
CA ALA A 83 3.08 -3.30 -15.08
C ALA A 83 2.87 -4.59 -15.90
N GLU A 84 3.01 -4.52 -17.23
CA GLU A 84 2.94 -5.68 -18.10
C GLU A 84 4.06 -6.70 -17.84
N ALA A 85 5.29 -6.25 -17.57
CA ALA A 85 6.41 -7.14 -17.28
C ALA A 85 6.17 -7.93 -15.99
N LEU A 86 5.78 -7.24 -14.90
CA LEU A 86 5.48 -7.87 -13.62
C LEU A 86 4.25 -8.78 -13.70
N ARG A 87 3.20 -8.37 -14.44
CA ARG A 87 2.05 -9.23 -14.66
C ARG A 87 2.40 -10.50 -15.43
N ARG A 88 3.23 -10.42 -16.48
CA ARG A 88 3.73 -11.60 -17.20
C ARG A 88 4.57 -12.52 -16.33
N ALA A 89 5.26 -11.99 -15.34
CA ALA A 89 6.00 -12.77 -14.34
C ALA A 89 5.08 -13.41 -13.28
N GLY A 90 3.76 -13.11 -13.29
CA GLY A 90 2.79 -13.71 -12.39
C GLY A 90 2.32 -12.80 -11.23
N ALA A 91 2.61 -11.51 -11.26
CA ALA A 91 2.04 -10.59 -10.28
C ALA A 91 0.52 -10.44 -10.50
N GLU A 92 -0.26 -10.56 -9.41
CA GLU A 92 -1.74 -10.58 -9.43
C GLU A 92 -2.35 -9.35 -8.75
N GLU A 93 -1.63 -8.71 -7.83
CA GLU A 93 -2.13 -7.56 -7.07
C GLU A 93 -1.07 -6.43 -7.08
N PHE A 94 -1.54 -5.18 -7.13
CA PHE A 94 -0.66 -4.03 -7.38
C PHE A 94 -0.92 -2.86 -6.44
N VAL A 95 0.07 -1.96 -6.34
CA VAL A 95 -0.03 -0.68 -5.64
C VAL A 95 0.33 0.42 -6.61
N LEU A 96 -0.53 1.41 -6.78
CA LEU A 96 -0.32 2.53 -7.70
C LEU A 96 -1.14 3.76 -7.29
N GLY A 97 -0.85 4.91 -7.90
CA GLY A 97 -1.62 6.14 -7.73
C GLY A 97 -0.84 7.35 -8.20
N TRP A 98 -1.48 8.21 -8.98
CA TRP A 98 -0.85 9.45 -9.46
C TRP A 98 -1.83 10.60 -9.35
N LEU A 99 -1.24 11.79 -9.16
CA LEU A 99 -1.95 13.06 -9.16
C LEU A 99 -1.45 13.89 -10.34
N ASP A 100 -2.34 14.70 -10.88
CA ASP A 100 -2.02 15.75 -11.84
C ASP A 100 -1.45 17.00 -11.15
N THR A 101 -1.19 18.05 -11.93
CA THR A 101 -0.65 19.31 -11.43
C THR A 101 -1.60 20.08 -10.51
N ASP A 102 -2.89 19.79 -10.55
CA ASP A 102 -3.91 20.41 -9.72
C ASP A 102 -4.14 19.64 -8.40
N GLY A 103 -3.41 18.55 -8.21
CA GLY A 103 -3.53 17.68 -7.03
C GLY A 103 -4.79 16.81 -7.07
N THR A 104 -5.36 16.57 -8.25
CA THR A 104 -6.45 15.63 -8.47
C THR A 104 -5.90 14.31 -9.04
N VAL A 105 -6.72 13.25 -9.06
CA VAL A 105 -6.26 11.94 -9.58
C VAL A 105 -6.00 12.07 -11.09
N ASP A 106 -4.79 11.69 -11.51
CA ASP A 106 -4.47 11.49 -12.92
C ASP A 106 -5.18 10.22 -13.44
N THR A 107 -6.47 10.38 -13.71
CA THR A 107 -7.33 9.25 -14.10
C THR A 107 -6.94 8.61 -15.41
N GLU A 108 -6.29 9.36 -16.30
CA GLU A 108 -5.79 8.86 -17.58
C GLU A 108 -4.60 7.92 -17.35
N ALA A 109 -3.64 8.34 -16.56
CA ALA A 109 -2.49 7.50 -16.19
C ALA A 109 -2.92 6.24 -15.43
N VAL A 110 -3.82 6.39 -14.43
CA VAL A 110 -4.34 5.24 -13.66
C VAL A 110 -5.01 4.24 -14.59
N ARG A 111 -5.93 4.68 -15.46
CA ARG A 111 -6.63 3.79 -16.40
C ARG A 111 -5.69 3.10 -17.37
N ALA A 112 -4.73 3.80 -17.95
CA ALA A 112 -3.77 3.20 -18.86
C ALA A 112 -3.00 2.02 -18.22
N VAL A 113 -2.60 2.17 -16.96
CA VAL A 113 -1.94 1.07 -16.23
C VAL A 113 -2.92 -0.03 -15.86
N LEU A 114 -4.15 0.29 -15.40
CA LEU A 114 -5.16 -0.73 -15.07
C LEU A 114 -5.58 -1.57 -16.28
N ASP A 115 -5.64 -0.98 -17.46
CA ASP A 115 -5.91 -1.71 -18.71
C ASP A 115 -4.82 -2.76 -18.99
N ALA A 116 -3.56 -2.41 -18.74
CA ALA A 116 -2.43 -3.36 -18.85
C ALA A 116 -2.48 -4.45 -17.76
N LEU A 117 -3.04 -4.16 -16.59
CA LEU A 117 -3.18 -5.10 -15.48
C LEU A 117 -4.40 -6.03 -15.59
N GLY A 118 -5.34 -5.77 -16.51
CA GLY A 118 -6.41 -6.70 -16.88
C GLY A 118 -7.37 -7.04 -15.73
N GLY A 119 -7.73 -6.09 -14.89
CA GLY A 119 -8.70 -6.26 -13.79
C GLY A 119 -8.10 -6.84 -12.50
N ALA A 120 -6.78 -6.77 -12.35
CA ALA A 120 -6.09 -7.13 -11.11
C ALA A 120 -6.61 -6.29 -9.92
N LYS A 121 -6.50 -6.83 -8.70
CA LYS A 121 -6.73 -6.05 -7.48
C LYS A 121 -5.63 -5.05 -7.26
N TRP A 122 -5.98 -3.89 -6.69
CA TRP A 122 -4.98 -2.87 -6.43
C TRP A 122 -5.29 -1.97 -5.26
N THR A 123 -4.21 -1.38 -4.70
CA THR A 123 -4.24 -0.33 -3.68
C THR A 123 -3.96 1.02 -4.34
N PHE A 124 -4.79 2.03 -4.07
CA PHE A 124 -4.39 3.41 -4.29
C PHE A 124 -3.49 3.84 -3.13
N HIS A 125 -2.25 4.20 -3.42
CA HIS A 125 -1.26 4.47 -2.37
C HIS A 125 -1.38 5.87 -1.76
N LYS A 126 -0.41 6.26 -0.96
CA LYS A 126 -0.35 7.54 -0.22
C LYS A 126 -0.40 8.82 -1.08
N ALA A 127 -0.58 8.76 -2.38
CA ALA A 127 -0.88 9.93 -3.20
C ALA A 127 -2.11 10.70 -2.68
N ILE A 128 -3.09 10.01 -2.09
CA ILE A 128 -4.24 10.64 -1.45
C ILE A 128 -3.85 11.63 -0.35
N ASP A 129 -2.75 11.40 0.37
CA ASP A 129 -2.28 12.28 1.45
C ASP A 129 -1.73 13.61 0.93
N ALA A 130 -1.39 13.68 -0.37
CA ALA A 130 -0.93 14.88 -1.05
C ALA A 130 -1.99 15.51 -1.96
N ALA A 131 -3.19 14.94 -2.02
CA ALA A 131 -4.26 15.43 -2.87
C ALA A 131 -4.84 16.75 -2.35
N ALA A 132 -5.30 17.60 -3.27
CA ALA A 132 -5.97 18.85 -2.94
C ALA A 132 -7.33 18.61 -2.23
N ASP A 133 -8.03 17.56 -2.63
CA ASP A 133 -9.32 17.13 -2.04
C ASP A 133 -9.35 15.60 -1.95
N ARG A 134 -9.29 15.10 -0.72
CA ARG A 134 -9.29 13.66 -0.41
C ARG A 134 -10.63 12.99 -0.77
N VAL A 135 -11.75 13.68 -0.57
CA VAL A 135 -13.09 13.16 -0.92
C VAL A 135 -13.19 12.97 -2.42
N ALA A 136 -12.73 13.94 -3.19
CA ALA A 136 -12.69 13.86 -4.66
C ALA A 136 -11.81 12.69 -5.14
N VAL A 137 -10.69 12.38 -4.45
CA VAL A 137 -9.87 11.20 -4.76
C VAL A 137 -10.68 9.92 -4.60
N TYR A 138 -11.34 9.70 -3.45
CA TYR A 138 -12.19 8.52 -3.24
C TYR A 138 -13.29 8.42 -4.32
N ASP A 139 -13.96 9.54 -4.63
CA ASP A 139 -15.02 9.56 -5.66
C ASP A 139 -14.50 9.21 -7.06
N ALA A 140 -13.28 9.61 -7.37
CA ALA A 140 -12.64 9.29 -8.63
C ALA A 140 -12.22 7.81 -8.73
N VAL A 141 -11.60 7.26 -7.67
CA VAL A 141 -10.98 5.93 -7.73
C VAL A 141 -11.93 4.80 -7.39
N ARG A 142 -12.93 4.99 -6.50
CA ARG A 142 -13.84 3.90 -6.07
C ARG A 142 -14.61 3.23 -7.19
N ARG A 143 -14.76 3.91 -8.34
CA ARG A 143 -15.44 3.36 -9.52
C ARG A 143 -14.50 2.66 -10.50
N MET A 144 -13.20 2.68 -10.22
CA MET A 144 -12.21 2.02 -11.07
C MET A 144 -12.18 0.52 -10.76
N PRO A 145 -12.13 -0.34 -11.79
CA PRO A 145 -12.18 -1.78 -11.58
C PRO A 145 -10.96 -2.28 -10.78
N GLY A 146 -11.19 -3.22 -9.87
CA GLY A 146 -10.14 -3.87 -9.10
C GLY A 146 -9.65 -3.12 -7.86
N LEU A 147 -10.04 -1.84 -7.66
CA LEU A 147 -9.71 -1.14 -6.42
C LEU A 147 -10.38 -1.81 -5.23
N ASP A 148 -9.60 -2.21 -4.24
CA ASP A 148 -10.13 -2.78 -3.00
C ASP A 148 -9.56 -2.11 -1.73
N THR A 149 -8.51 -1.31 -1.87
CA THR A 149 -7.78 -0.71 -0.75
C THR A 149 -7.29 0.71 -1.08
N VAL A 150 -7.34 1.62 -0.10
CA VAL A 150 -6.67 2.93 -0.14
C VAL A 150 -5.72 3.02 1.05
N LEU A 151 -4.43 3.21 0.78
CA LEU A 151 -3.38 3.40 1.79
C LEU A 151 -3.22 4.89 2.13
N THR A 152 -3.38 5.23 3.39
CA THR A 152 -3.37 6.62 3.84
C THR A 152 -2.93 6.78 5.29
N SER A 153 -2.39 7.94 5.62
CA SER A 153 -2.13 8.40 6.99
C SER A 153 -3.17 9.41 7.51
N GLY A 154 -4.26 9.62 6.76
CA GLY A 154 -5.23 10.69 7.05
C GLY A 154 -4.74 12.08 6.64
N GLY A 155 -3.68 12.18 5.82
CA GLY A 155 -3.07 13.45 5.39
C GLY A 155 -2.04 14.02 6.38
N PHE A 156 -1.64 13.26 7.39
CA PHE A 156 -0.65 13.67 8.41
C PHE A 156 0.69 12.95 8.22
N ALA A 157 1.74 13.48 8.85
CA ALA A 157 3.06 12.86 8.81
C ALA A 157 3.08 11.50 9.50
N ALA A 158 2.33 11.37 10.60
CA ALA A 158 2.09 10.12 11.31
C ALA A 158 0.59 9.81 11.35
N SER A 159 0.23 8.56 11.05
CA SER A 159 -1.17 8.13 11.00
C SER A 159 -1.88 8.22 12.35
N GLY A 160 -1.16 8.20 13.47
CA GLY A 160 -1.71 8.45 14.80
C GLY A 160 -2.31 9.85 14.98
N ASP A 161 -1.83 10.85 14.23
CA ASP A 161 -2.36 12.21 14.26
C ASP A 161 -3.63 12.36 13.40
N GLY A 162 -3.85 11.41 12.47
CA GLY A 162 -4.95 11.42 11.51
C GLY A 162 -6.18 10.58 11.93
N VAL A 163 -6.28 10.10 13.17
CA VAL A 163 -7.30 9.13 13.62
C VAL A 163 -8.73 9.53 13.25
N GLU A 164 -9.12 10.80 13.46
CA GLU A 164 -10.47 11.27 13.14
C GLU A 164 -10.76 11.24 11.63
N VAL A 165 -9.81 11.71 10.81
CA VAL A 165 -9.95 11.68 9.35
C VAL A 165 -10.05 10.22 8.85
N LEU A 166 -9.19 9.35 9.36
CA LEU A 166 -9.18 7.93 9.02
C LEU A 166 -10.50 7.23 9.42
N ARG A 167 -11.05 7.59 10.60
CA ARG A 167 -12.35 7.09 11.07
C ARG A 167 -13.47 7.49 10.11
N GLU A 168 -13.57 8.79 9.82
CA GLU A 168 -14.60 9.32 8.92
C GLU A 168 -14.53 8.71 7.51
N GLU A 169 -13.31 8.55 6.97
CA GLU A 169 -13.10 7.90 5.69
C GLU A 169 -13.53 6.43 5.72
N ALA A 170 -13.13 5.67 6.75
CA ALA A 170 -13.49 4.27 6.88
C ALA A 170 -15.00 4.06 7.08
N GLU A 171 -15.66 4.93 7.83
CA GLU A 171 -17.12 4.91 8.00
C GLU A 171 -17.82 5.16 6.66
N ARG A 172 -17.43 6.24 5.97
CA ARG A 172 -18.00 6.59 4.65
C ARG A 172 -17.80 5.46 3.62
N GLU A 173 -16.60 4.90 3.51
CA GLU A 173 -16.33 3.84 2.54
C GLU A 173 -17.10 2.55 2.87
N ARG A 174 -17.27 2.22 4.13
CA ARG A 174 -18.12 1.07 4.53
C ARG A 174 -19.59 1.29 4.17
N GLU A 175 -20.13 2.49 4.37
CA GLU A 175 -21.53 2.81 4.04
C GLU A 175 -21.81 2.68 2.53
N VAL A 176 -20.85 3.04 1.67
CA VAL A 176 -21.02 2.99 0.21
C VAL A 176 -20.48 1.71 -0.43
N GLY A 177 -19.93 0.77 0.35
CA GLY A 177 -19.28 -0.43 -0.16
C GLY A 177 -18.00 -0.12 -0.96
N GLY A 178 -17.27 0.91 -0.54
CA GLY A 178 -16.03 1.36 -1.15
C GLY A 178 -14.78 0.57 -0.72
N PRO A 179 -13.58 1.03 -1.09
CA PRO A 179 -12.33 0.38 -0.75
C PRO A 179 -12.06 0.40 0.75
N ARG A 180 -11.36 -0.62 1.24
CA ARG A 180 -10.89 -0.67 2.63
C ARG A 180 -9.83 0.39 2.89
N VAL A 181 -9.94 1.11 4.00
CA VAL A 181 -8.90 2.04 4.44
C VAL A 181 -7.77 1.26 5.10
N LEU A 182 -6.58 1.34 4.51
CA LEU A 182 -5.34 0.76 5.02
C LEU A 182 -4.52 1.86 5.69
N VAL A 183 -4.35 1.78 6.99
CA VAL A 183 -3.65 2.79 7.77
C VAL A 183 -2.14 2.60 7.67
N GLY A 184 -1.43 3.59 7.16
CA GLY A 184 0.02 3.55 7.05
C GLY A 184 0.66 4.93 6.95
N GLY A 185 1.99 4.97 7.13
CA GLY A 185 2.76 6.22 7.20
C GLY A 185 3.01 6.66 8.64
N GLY A 186 4.24 6.46 9.13
CA GLY A 186 4.62 6.79 10.50
C GLY A 186 3.78 6.09 11.58
N LEU A 187 3.24 4.91 11.26
CA LEU A 187 2.40 4.15 12.19
C LEU A 187 3.25 3.58 13.33
N THR A 188 2.81 3.80 14.57
CA THR A 188 3.46 3.30 15.79
C THR A 188 2.53 2.40 16.58
N VAL A 189 3.08 1.58 17.46
CA VAL A 189 2.28 0.68 18.32
C VAL A 189 1.41 1.45 19.30
N GLU A 190 1.84 2.64 19.72
CA GLU A 190 1.08 3.51 20.64
C GLU A 190 -0.19 4.07 20.00
N ALA A 191 -0.22 4.23 18.67
CA ALA A 191 -1.40 4.69 17.95
C ALA A 191 -2.46 3.60 17.77
N LEU A 192 -2.10 2.31 17.84
CA LEU A 192 -3.02 1.20 17.57
C LEU A 192 -4.30 1.20 18.40
N PRO A 193 -4.26 1.44 19.74
CA PRO A 193 -5.50 1.42 20.52
C PRO A 193 -6.52 2.45 20.04
N GLY A 194 -6.08 3.67 19.72
CA GLY A 194 -6.93 4.73 19.19
C GLY A 194 -7.51 4.40 17.81
N LEU A 195 -6.66 3.92 16.90
CA LEU A 195 -7.08 3.51 15.56
C LEU A 195 -8.06 2.32 15.59
N ARG A 196 -7.81 1.34 16.44
CA ARG A 196 -8.71 0.19 16.63
C ARG A 196 -10.06 0.62 17.22
N ALA A 197 -10.05 1.51 18.24
CA ALA A 197 -11.28 2.07 18.82
C ALA A 197 -12.09 2.89 17.80
N ALA A 198 -11.41 3.50 16.81
CA ALA A 198 -12.03 4.18 15.67
C ALA A 198 -12.56 3.22 14.59
N GLY A 199 -12.49 1.89 14.81
CA GLY A 199 -13.01 0.87 13.90
C GLY A 199 -12.12 0.57 12.69
N LEU A 200 -10.84 0.99 12.73
CA LEU A 200 -9.88 0.66 11.68
C LEU A 200 -9.34 -0.75 11.88
N ASP A 201 -9.23 -1.50 10.79
CA ASP A 201 -8.97 -2.94 10.81
C ASP A 201 -7.88 -3.39 9.80
N ALA A 202 -7.19 -2.46 9.15
CA ALA A 202 -6.10 -2.75 8.23
C ALA A 202 -4.92 -1.80 8.45
N PHE A 203 -3.73 -2.37 8.62
CA PHE A 203 -2.54 -1.68 9.05
C PHE A 203 -1.34 -2.03 8.17
N HIS A 204 -0.58 -1.01 7.78
CA HIS A 204 0.56 -1.10 6.90
C HIS A 204 1.81 -0.58 7.61
N VAL A 205 2.84 -1.41 7.71
CA VAL A 205 4.07 -1.11 8.44
C VAL A 205 5.32 -1.32 7.58
N GLY A 206 6.25 -0.39 7.71
CA GLY A 206 7.57 -0.45 7.07
C GLY A 206 8.69 -0.44 8.10
N THR A 207 9.25 0.73 8.42
CA THR A 207 10.38 0.86 9.35
C THR A 207 10.08 0.37 10.77
N ALA A 208 8.83 0.41 11.21
CA ALA A 208 8.42 -0.04 12.55
C ALA A 208 8.73 -1.52 12.85
N VAL A 209 8.88 -2.34 11.81
CA VAL A 209 9.20 -3.76 11.92
C VAL A 209 10.62 -4.09 11.44
N ARG A 210 11.47 -3.09 11.18
CA ARG A 210 12.88 -3.31 10.83
C ARG A 210 13.77 -3.32 12.07
N ALA A 211 14.89 -4.04 12.00
CA ALA A 211 15.73 -4.34 13.19
C ALA A 211 16.16 -3.09 13.95
N ASP A 212 16.58 -2.05 13.27
CA ASP A 212 16.97 -0.75 13.87
C ASP A 212 15.99 0.41 13.57
N GLY A 213 14.86 0.12 12.91
CA GLY A 213 13.87 1.12 12.56
C GLY A 213 14.20 1.94 11.32
N THR A 214 15.18 1.52 10.52
CA THR A 214 15.60 2.18 9.28
C THR A 214 15.44 1.27 8.06
N TRP A 215 15.50 1.83 6.86
CA TRP A 215 15.42 1.06 5.62
C TRP A 215 16.70 0.28 5.31
N ASP A 216 17.81 0.60 5.95
CA ASP A 216 19.10 -0.09 5.78
C ASP A 216 19.17 -1.41 6.57
N SER A 217 18.23 -1.64 7.49
CA SER A 217 18.16 -2.89 8.26
C SER A 217 17.06 -3.83 7.72
N PRO A 218 17.23 -5.15 7.90
CA PRO A 218 16.24 -6.13 7.45
C PRO A 218 14.96 -6.09 8.31
N VAL A 219 13.89 -6.68 7.79
CA VAL A 219 12.68 -6.96 8.57
C VAL A 219 13.00 -7.91 9.71
N ASP A 220 12.53 -7.57 10.90
CA ASP A 220 12.64 -8.37 12.12
C ASP A 220 11.32 -9.12 12.36
N GLY A 221 11.32 -10.44 12.19
CA GLY A 221 10.14 -11.29 12.37
C GLY A 221 9.57 -11.24 13.79
N GLU A 222 10.37 -10.99 14.82
CA GLU A 222 9.89 -10.84 16.20
C GLU A 222 9.09 -9.54 16.38
N LYS A 223 9.54 -8.45 15.73
CA LYS A 223 8.78 -7.21 15.69
C LYS A 223 7.47 -7.38 14.92
N VAL A 224 7.45 -8.09 13.80
CA VAL A 224 6.21 -8.42 13.07
C VAL A 224 5.28 -9.25 13.97
N ALA A 225 5.78 -10.26 14.68
CA ALA A 225 4.99 -11.07 15.60
C ALA A 225 4.41 -10.25 16.76
N MET A 226 5.15 -9.28 17.26
CA MET A 226 4.65 -8.32 18.25
C MET A 226 3.46 -7.51 17.68
N TRP A 227 3.59 -6.96 16.47
CA TRP A 227 2.50 -6.26 15.80
C TRP A 227 1.29 -7.16 15.60
N ARG A 228 1.49 -8.39 15.12
CA ARG A 228 0.41 -9.37 14.95
C ARG A 228 -0.34 -9.63 16.25
N LYS A 229 0.39 -9.80 17.36
CA LYS A 229 -0.21 -10.01 18.67
C LYS A 229 -1.02 -8.80 19.16
N LEU A 230 -0.57 -7.58 18.89
CA LEU A 230 -1.29 -6.36 19.28
C LEU A 230 -2.58 -6.16 18.46
N LEU A 231 -2.67 -6.76 17.29
CA LEU A 231 -3.84 -6.70 16.40
C LEU A 231 -4.82 -7.88 16.62
N SER A 232 -4.44 -8.89 17.38
CA SER A 232 -5.29 -10.03 17.72
C SER A 232 -6.13 -9.73 18.94
#